data_6ff549f08cc12bd3f20a39ac0d6b8ed9
#
_entry.id   6ff549f08cc12bd3f20a39ac0d6b8ed9
#
_cell.length_a   1.000
_cell.length_b   1.000
_cell.length_c   1.000
_cell.angle_alpha   90.00
_cell.angle_beta   90.00
_cell.angle_gamma   90.00
#
_symmetry.space_group_name_H-M   'P 1'
#
loop_
_entity.id
_entity.type
_entity.pdbx_description
1 polymer ?
#
loop_
_entity_poly.entity_id
_entity_poly.type
_entity_poly.pdbx_seq_one_letter_code
_entity_poly.pdbx_strand_id
1 'polypeptide(L)'
;MTLTPRDSGWIEVICGSMFSGKTEELIRRLRRAQIAQMTIAIFKPKIDSRYSEGHIVSHNHIKMESYIVDDPNDILDMAKEHEVIGIDEAQFFDNSLINTCKELASSGKRVVVAGLDTDYRGIPFGPMPAIMCEADYLDKLRAICVKCGNPASYTQRTSSDSGQVVIGELDKYEARCRNCFQAPRED
;
A
#
# COMPACT_ATOMS: atom_id res chain seq x y z
N MET A 1 20.77 5.17 10.93
CA MET A 1 20.15 6.47 11.26
C MET A 1 19.54 7.00 9.98
N THR A 2 18.23 7.01 9.88
CA THR A 2 17.53 7.49 8.67
C THR A 2 17.51 9.01 8.74
N LEU A 3 18.19 9.68 7.82
CA LEU A 3 18.15 11.14 7.71
C LEU A 3 16.82 11.53 7.08
N THR A 4 16.03 12.33 7.77
CA THR A 4 14.83 12.95 7.18
C THR A 4 15.24 14.18 6.37
N PRO A 5 14.69 14.38 5.16
CA PRO A 5 14.94 15.60 4.41
C PRO A 5 14.59 16.84 5.23
N ARG A 6 15.43 17.88 5.12
CA ARG A 6 15.14 19.20 5.72
C ARG A 6 14.57 20.09 4.61
N ASP A 7 13.48 20.77 4.91
CA ASP A 7 12.88 21.77 4.01
C ASP A 7 12.35 21.23 2.66
N SER A 8 12.11 19.91 2.56
CA SER A 8 11.47 19.26 1.40
C SER A 8 10.54 18.14 1.83
N GLY A 9 9.53 17.83 1.02
CA GLY A 9 8.76 16.61 1.18
C GLY A 9 9.53 15.38 0.70
N TRP A 10 8.98 14.19 0.93
CA TRP A 10 9.56 12.92 0.52
C TRP A 10 8.51 11.84 0.37
N ILE A 11 8.88 10.76 -0.32
CA ILE A 11 8.03 9.58 -0.55
C ILE A 11 8.58 8.39 0.22
N GLU A 12 7.73 7.80 1.08
CA GLU A 12 7.98 6.53 1.76
C GLU A 12 7.08 5.46 1.14
N VAL A 13 7.63 4.32 0.77
CA VAL A 13 6.87 3.18 0.25
C VAL A 13 6.98 1.99 1.19
N ILE A 14 5.81 1.42 1.52
CA ILE A 14 5.65 0.18 2.28
C ILE A 14 5.05 -0.85 1.33
N CYS A 15 5.85 -1.77 0.83
CA CYS A 15 5.38 -2.79 -0.10
C CYS A 15 5.54 -4.21 0.47
N GLY A 16 5.04 -5.20 -0.25
CA GLY A 16 5.14 -6.62 0.11
C GLY A 16 3.85 -7.39 -0.17
N SER A 17 3.87 -8.70 0.04
CA SER A 17 2.74 -9.61 -0.19
C SER A 17 1.54 -9.31 0.72
N MET A 18 0.42 -9.93 0.46
CA MET A 18 -0.68 -9.98 1.45
C MET A 18 -0.15 -10.58 2.76
N PHE A 19 -0.78 -10.20 3.87
CA PHE A 19 -0.45 -10.64 5.24
C PHE A 19 0.94 -10.18 5.76
N SER A 20 1.61 -9.25 5.07
CA SER A 20 2.93 -8.76 5.50
C SER A 20 2.88 -7.59 6.50
N GLY A 21 1.68 -7.07 6.84
CA GLY A 21 1.52 -6.00 7.82
C GLY A 21 1.66 -4.59 7.24
N LYS A 22 1.45 -4.40 5.92
CA LYS A 22 1.59 -3.08 5.27
C LYS A 22 0.69 -2.01 5.88
N THR A 23 -0.60 -2.30 6.01
CA THR A 23 -1.58 -1.37 6.59
C THR A 23 -1.28 -1.07 8.06
N GLU A 24 -0.83 -2.06 8.85
CA GLU A 24 -0.36 -1.84 10.22
C GLU A 24 0.81 -0.86 10.27
N GLU A 25 1.80 -1.04 9.39
CA GLU A 25 2.98 -0.17 9.34
C GLU A 25 2.60 1.24 8.85
N LEU A 26 1.72 1.36 7.85
CA LEU A 26 1.16 2.64 7.43
C LEU A 26 0.51 3.36 8.62
N ILE A 27 -0.44 2.72 9.29
CA ILE A 27 -1.12 3.27 10.47
C ILE A 27 -0.12 3.65 11.56
N ARG A 28 0.90 2.82 11.82
CA ARG A 28 1.95 3.10 12.80
C ARG A 28 2.70 4.40 12.47
N ARG A 29 3.06 4.61 11.20
CA ARG A 29 3.75 5.85 10.76
C ARG A 29 2.85 7.07 10.89
N LEU A 30 1.60 6.96 10.46
CA LEU A 30 0.63 8.05 10.50
C LEU A 30 0.29 8.45 11.95
N ARG A 31 0.14 7.48 12.87
CA ARG A 31 -0.05 7.77 14.29
C ARG A 31 1.12 8.53 14.91
N ARG A 32 2.35 8.20 14.52
CA ARG A 32 3.51 8.95 15.00
C ARG A 32 3.49 10.40 14.51
N ALA A 33 3.05 10.65 13.28
CA ALA A 33 2.85 12.00 12.77
C ALA A 33 1.73 12.73 13.54
N GLN A 34 0.62 12.04 13.83
CA GLN A 34 -0.47 12.58 14.63
C GLN A 34 -0.03 12.96 16.06
N ILE A 35 0.78 12.13 16.72
CA ILE A 35 1.37 12.45 18.02
C ILE A 35 2.28 13.67 17.93
N ALA A 36 2.97 13.85 16.80
CA ALA A 36 3.77 15.04 16.51
C ALA A 36 2.93 16.27 16.10
N GLN A 37 1.60 16.19 16.22
CA GLN A 37 0.62 17.25 15.90
C GLN A 37 0.62 17.68 14.43
N MET A 38 1.07 16.83 13.52
CA MET A 38 0.99 17.06 12.08
C MET A 38 -0.42 16.77 11.57
N THR A 39 -0.88 17.54 10.60
CA THR A 39 -2.15 17.32 9.91
C THR A 39 -2.03 16.16 8.92
N ILE A 40 -3.01 15.22 8.95
CA ILE A 40 -2.96 13.97 8.18
C ILE A 40 -4.21 13.80 7.35
N ALA A 41 -4.03 13.39 6.07
CA ALA A 41 -5.09 12.83 5.25
C ALA A 41 -4.70 11.42 4.80
N ILE A 42 -5.69 10.52 4.71
CA ILE A 42 -5.50 9.14 4.28
C ILE A 42 -6.44 8.87 3.13
N PHE A 43 -5.92 8.24 2.06
CA PHE A 43 -6.64 7.94 0.84
C PHE A 43 -6.60 6.45 0.52
N LYS A 44 -7.67 5.93 -0.04
CA LYS A 44 -7.74 4.59 -0.59
C LYS A 44 -8.58 4.56 -1.87
N PRO A 45 -8.32 3.61 -2.79
CA PRO A 45 -9.10 3.47 -4.02
C PRO A 45 -10.50 2.95 -3.73
N LYS A 46 -11.49 3.39 -4.50
CA LYS A 46 -12.90 2.98 -4.38
C LYS A 46 -13.11 1.48 -4.56
N ILE A 47 -12.28 0.82 -5.36
CA ILE A 47 -12.37 -0.63 -5.58
C ILE A 47 -12.14 -1.44 -4.30
N ASP A 48 -11.49 -0.86 -3.29
CA ASP A 48 -11.26 -1.53 -2.00
C ASP A 48 -12.48 -1.38 -1.07
N SER A 49 -13.56 -2.06 -1.40
CA SER A 49 -14.80 -2.10 -0.58
C SER A 49 -14.78 -3.16 0.53
N ARG A 50 -13.66 -3.86 0.74
CA ARG A 50 -13.52 -5.00 1.68
C ARG A 50 -13.76 -4.65 3.14
N TYR A 51 -13.54 -3.41 3.52
CA TYR A 51 -13.72 -2.92 4.88
C TYR A 51 -14.52 -1.62 4.86
N SER A 52 -15.32 -1.41 5.91
CA SER A 52 -16.27 -0.30 6.08
C SER A 52 -15.87 0.99 5.35
N GLU A 53 -16.81 1.56 4.61
CA GLU A 53 -16.64 2.83 3.91
C GLU A 53 -15.98 3.88 4.81
N GLY A 54 -14.90 4.51 4.34
CA GLY A 54 -14.27 5.63 5.04
C GLY A 54 -13.25 5.31 6.14
N HIS A 55 -12.75 4.06 6.24
CA HIS A 55 -11.67 3.73 7.19
C HIS A 55 -10.62 2.82 6.56
N ILE A 56 -9.35 3.00 6.93
CA ILE A 56 -8.36 1.95 6.81
C ILE A 56 -8.40 1.09 8.08
N VAL A 57 -8.40 -0.23 7.90
CA VAL A 57 -8.50 -1.19 9.00
C VAL A 57 -7.36 -2.18 8.89
N SER A 58 -6.52 -2.26 9.91
CA SER A 58 -5.53 -3.33 9.99
C SER A 58 -6.20 -4.66 10.42
N HIS A 59 -5.54 -5.79 10.18
CA HIS A 59 -5.98 -7.10 10.68
C HIS A 59 -6.22 -7.13 12.20
N ASN A 60 -5.57 -6.25 12.95
CA ASN A 60 -5.72 -6.09 14.40
C ASN A 60 -6.81 -5.09 14.79
N HIS A 61 -7.76 -4.77 13.89
CA HIS A 61 -8.89 -3.85 14.11
C HIS A 61 -8.50 -2.41 14.49
N ILE A 62 -7.30 -1.98 14.17
CA ILE A 62 -6.89 -0.58 14.32
C ILE A 62 -7.45 0.21 13.15
N LYS A 63 -8.24 1.25 13.43
CA LYS A 63 -8.95 2.05 12.43
C LYS A 63 -8.43 3.48 12.39
N MET A 64 -8.32 4.04 11.19
CA MET A 64 -8.18 5.48 10.94
C MET A 64 -9.14 5.87 9.82
N GLU A 65 -9.76 7.04 9.93
CA GLU A 65 -10.61 7.58 8.86
C GLU A 65 -9.83 7.79 7.58
N SER A 66 -10.44 7.47 6.44
CA SER A 66 -9.83 7.61 5.13
C SER A 66 -10.83 8.11 4.09
N TYR A 67 -10.34 8.87 3.14
CA TYR A 67 -11.10 9.30 1.97
C TYR A 67 -11.04 8.22 0.89
N ILE A 68 -12.20 7.94 0.29
CA ILE A 68 -12.30 7.04 -0.85
C ILE A 68 -12.23 7.90 -2.11
N VAL A 69 -11.30 7.62 -3.01
CA VAL A 69 -11.10 8.36 -4.25
C VAL A 69 -11.03 7.43 -5.44
N ASP A 70 -11.56 7.87 -6.58
CA ASP A 70 -11.47 7.16 -7.85
C ASP A 70 -10.26 7.66 -8.65
N ASP A 71 -10.08 8.96 -8.75
CA ASP A 71 -9.01 9.60 -9.50
C ASP A 71 -7.90 10.06 -8.54
N PRO A 72 -6.65 9.59 -8.69
CA PRO A 72 -5.52 10.05 -7.89
C PRO A 72 -5.31 11.58 -7.92
N ASN A 73 -5.72 12.27 -8.97
CA ASN A 73 -5.60 13.72 -9.07
C ASN A 73 -6.46 14.46 -8.04
N ASP A 74 -7.59 13.89 -7.62
CA ASP A 74 -8.43 14.47 -6.57
C ASP A 74 -7.69 14.58 -5.24
N ILE A 75 -6.69 13.72 -5.01
CA ILE A 75 -5.85 13.74 -3.81
C ILE A 75 -5.12 15.09 -3.68
N LEU A 76 -4.67 15.68 -4.78
CA LEU A 76 -3.94 16.95 -4.77
C LEU A 76 -4.75 18.07 -4.13
N ASP A 77 -6.02 18.18 -4.50
CA ASP A 77 -6.93 19.20 -3.96
C ASP A 77 -7.30 18.92 -2.49
N MET A 78 -7.61 17.67 -2.19
CA MET A 78 -8.02 17.25 -0.84
C MET A 78 -6.86 17.29 0.17
N ALA A 79 -5.62 17.17 -0.31
CA ALA A 79 -4.42 17.15 0.52
C ALA A 79 -3.87 18.53 0.88
N LYS A 80 -4.43 19.63 0.36
CA LYS A 80 -3.84 20.98 0.47
C LYS A 80 -3.48 21.39 1.89
N GLU A 81 -4.39 21.16 2.83
CA GLU A 81 -4.25 21.55 4.25
C GLU A 81 -3.54 20.50 5.11
N HIS A 82 -2.99 19.44 4.50
CA HIS A 82 -2.39 18.33 5.23
C HIS A 82 -0.88 18.25 4.96
N GLU A 83 -0.12 17.96 6.02
CA GLU A 83 1.35 17.84 5.97
C GLU A 83 1.81 16.41 5.65
N VAL A 84 0.99 15.42 6.05
CA VAL A 84 1.29 13.98 5.88
C VAL A 84 0.15 13.31 5.14
N ILE A 85 0.48 12.65 4.05
CA ILE A 85 -0.46 11.97 3.17
C ILE A 85 -0.20 10.47 3.22
N GLY A 86 -1.20 9.71 3.69
CA GLY A 86 -1.19 8.25 3.64
C GLY A 86 -2.01 7.76 2.44
N ILE A 87 -1.48 6.80 1.70
CA ILE A 87 -2.19 6.15 0.59
C ILE A 87 -2.13 4.65 0.81
N ASP A 88 -3.29 4.01 1.00
CA ASP A 88 -3.36 2.55 1.18
C ASP A 88 -3.89 1.87 -0.08
N GLU A 89 -3.56 0.58 -0.26
CA GLU A 89 -3.95 -0.26 -1.41
C GLU A 89 -3.61 0.38 -2.77
N ALA A 90 -2.44 1.05 -2.82
CA ALA A 90 -2.01 1.88 -3.94
C ALA A 90 -1.94 1.14 -5.28
N GLN A 91 -1.78 -0.19 -5.30
CA GLN A 91 -1.75 -1.01 -6.52
C GLN A 91 -3.06 -0.97 -7.33
N PHE A 92 -4.16 -0.53 -6.73
CA PHE A 92 -5.45 -0.44 -7.40
C PHE A 92 -5.73 0.91 -8.06
N PHE A 93 -4.88 1.89 -7.85
CA PHE A 93 -4.92 3.14 -8.62
C PHE A 93 -4.28 2.96 -9.99
N ASP A 94 -4.56 3.89 -10.88
CA ASP A 94 -3.87 3.98 -12.16
C ASP A 94 -2.49 4.66 -12.06
N ASN A 95 -1.80 4.77 -13.19
CA ASN A 95 -0.45 5.33 -13.23
C ASN A 95 -0.38 6.85 -12.96
N SER A 96 -1.50 7.58 -12.91
CA SER A 96 -1.50 9.00 -12.55
C SER A 96 -1.06 9.21 -11.09
N LEU A 97 -1.26 8.19 -10.22
CA LEU A 97 -0.80 8.22 -8.84
C LEU A 97 0.70 8.50 -8.71
N ILE A 98 1.51 8.10 -9.70
CA ILE A 98 2.96 8.34 -9.69
C ILE A 98 3.23 9.86 -9.67
N ASN A 99 2.59 10.59 -10.58
CA ASN A 99 2.74 12.04 -10.66
C ASN A 99 2.12 12.73 -9.44
N THR A 100 0.97 12.27 -8.97
CA THR A 100 0.33 12.76 -7.74
C THR A 100 1.29 12.67 -6.54
N CYS A 101 1.95 11.53 -6.33
CA CYS A 101 2.95 11.38 -5.26
C CYS A 101 4.12 12.33 -5.41
N LYS A 102 4.63 12.53 -6.63
CA LYS A 102 5.74 13.45 -6.92
C LYS A 102 5.35 14.90 -6.64
N GLU A 103 4.17 15.34 -7.06
CA GLU A 103 3.66 16.69 -6.83
C GLU A 103 3.46 16.96 -5.34
N LEU A 104 2.87 16.03 -4.60
CA LEU A 104 2.71 16.13 -3.16
C LEU A 104 4.06 16.27 -2.45
N ALA A 105 5.03 15.42 -2.79
CA ALA A 105 6.37 15.49 -2.21
C ALA A 105 7.08 16.80 -2.60
N SER A 106 6.99 17.22 -3.87
CA SER A 106 7.56 18.49 -4.34
C SER A 106 6.94 19.71 -3.65
N SER A 107 5.68 19.62 -3.20
CA SER A 107 5.01 20.67 -2.42
C SER A 107 5.35 20.63 -0.91
N GLY A 108 6.34 19.83 -0.51
CA GLY A 108 6.83 19.76 0.86
C GLY A 108 6.11 18.75 1.76
N LYS A 109 5.23 17.91 1.21
CA LYS A 109 4.45 16.95 2.00
C LYS A 109 5.21 15.62 2.19
N ARG A 110 5.00 14.99 3.34
CA ARG A 110 5.42 13.62 3.61
C ARG A 110 4.37 12.66 3.02
N VAL A 111 4.73 11.89 2.01
CA VAL A 111 3.84 10.93 1.34
C VAL A 111 4.21 9.50 1.77
N VAL A 112 3.28 8.77 2.36
CA VAL A 112 3.48 7.38 2.81
C VAL A 112 2.53 6.47 2.02
N VAL A 113 3.08 5.67 1.12
CA VAL A 113 2.33 4.80 0.20
C VAL A 113 2.45 3.35 0.65
N ALA A 114 1.32 2.66 0.79
CA ALA A 114 1.28 1.22 1.07
C ALA A 114 0.58 0.47 -0.07
N GLY A 115 1.15 -0.67 -0.50
CA GLY A 115 0.55 -1.46 -1.56
C GLY A 115 1.27 -2.77 -1.85
N LEU A 116 0.60 -3.65 -2.61
CA LEU A 116 1.17 -4.89 -3.12
C LEU A 116 2.18 -4.59 -4.23
N ASP A 117 3.39 -5.08 -4.12
CA ASP A 117 4.43 -4.93 -5.15
C ASP A 117 4.22 -5.85 -6.35
N THR A 118 3.62 -7.04 -6.12
CA THR A 118 3.25 -7.98 -7.17
C THR A 118 1.84 -8.52 -6.97
N ASP A 119 1.19 -8.90 -8.07
CA ASP A 119 -0.08 -9.63 -8.03
C ASP A 119 0.12 -11.11 -7.66
N TYR A 120 -0.97 -11.89 -7.66
CA TYR A 120 -0.96 -13.32 -7.33
C TYR A 120 -0.18 -14.19 -8.36
N ARG A 121 0.16 -13.65 -9.53
CA ARG A 121 1.00 -14.30 -10.56
C ARG A 121 2.49 -14.01 -10.33
N GLY A 122 2.81 -13.12 -9.39
CA GLY A 122 4.16 -12.64 -9.17
C GLY A 122 4.60 -11.55 -10.15
N ILE A 123 3.64 -10.95 -10.88
CA ILE A 123 3.88 -9.88 -11.85
C ILE A 123 3.78 -8.52 -11.13
N PRO A 124 4.61 -7.52 -11.48
CA PRO A 124 4.52 -6.17 -10.94
C PRO A 124 3.10 -5.60 -11.00
N PHE A 125 2.62 -4.97 -9.91
CA PHE A 125 1.21 -4.62 -9.80
C PHE A 125 0.97 -3.11 -9.84
N GLY A 126 0.16 -2.67 -10.83
CA GLY A 126 -0.29 -1.30 -11.00
C GLY A 126 0.85 -0.27 -11.00
N PRO A 127 0.67 0.89 -10.37
CA PRO A 127 1.67 1.94 -10.32
C PRO A 127 2.82 1.65 -9.34
N MET A 128 2.70 0.61 -8.49
CA MET A 128 3.66 0.34 -7.41
C MET A 128 5.12 0.27 -7.85
N PRO A 129 5.49 -0.42 -8.96
CA PRO A 129 6.90 -0.50 -9.37
C PRO A 129 7.51 0.87 -9.66
N ALA A 130 6.76 1.75 -10.31
CA ALA A 130 7.23 3.10 -10.60
C ALA A 130 7.29 3.97 -9.33
N ILE A 131 6.31 3.88 -8.45
CA ILE A 131 6.33 4.60 -7.16
C ILE A 131 7.50 4.12 -6.28
N MET A 132 7.82 2.81 -6.30
CA MET A 132 8.99 2.25 -5.60
C MET A 132 10.30 2.83 -6.13
N CYS A 133 10.40 3.16 -7.43
CA CYS A 133 11.58 3.82 -8.02
C CYS A 133 11.68 5.30 -7.62
N GLU A 134 10.56 5.99 -7.39
CA GLU A 134 10.51 7.40 -6.95
C GLU A 134 10.68 7.55 -5.43
N ALA A 135 10.66 6.46 -4.67
CA ALA A 135 10.69 6.49 -3.22
C ALA A 135 12.05 6.91 -2.66
N ASP A 136 12.05 7.86 -1.71
CA ASP A 136 13.22 8.20 -0.90
C ASP A 136 13.50 7.11 0.15
N TYR A 137 12.44 6.45 0.64
CA TYR A 137 12.51 5.34 1.60
C TYR A 137 11.61 4.20 1.15
N LEU A 138 12.17 3.00 1.07
CA LEU A 138 11.48 1.80 0.63
C LEU A 138 11.63 0.68 1.66
N ASP A 139 10.50 0.25 2.24
CA ASP A 139 10.43 -0.92 3.10
C ASP A 139 9.62 -2.04 2.44
N LYS A 140 10.30 -3.13 2.10
CA LYS A 140 9.67 -4.33 1.60
C LYS A 140 9.43 -5.32 2.74
N LEU A 141 8.19 -5.36 3.21
CA LEU A 141 7.76 -6.24 4.29
C LEU A 141 7.60 -7.68 3.80
N ARG A 142 7.73 -8.62 4.72
CA ARG A 142 7.55 -10.04 4.45
C ARG A 142 6.54 -10.63 5.42
N ALA A 143 5.66 -11.47 4.89
CA ALA A 143 4.80 -12.32 5.67
C ALA A 143 5.54 -13.61 6.09
N ILE A 144 4.83 -14.52 6.70
CA ILE A 144 5.32 -15.89 7.01
C ILE A 144 4.70 -16.87 6.02
N CYS A 145 5.53 -17.67 5.37
CA CYS A 145 5.06 -18.70 4.45
C CYS A 145 4.26 -19.77 5.21
N VAL A 146 2.99 -19.92 4.85
CA VAL A 146 2.10 -20.87 5.52
C VAL A 146 2.48 -22.34 5.27
N LYS A 147 3.35 -22.63 4.29
CA LYS A 147 3.82 -23.99 3.99
C LYS A 147 5.07 -24.40 4.76
N CYS A 148 6.00 -23.49 4.97
CA CYS A 148 7.33 -23.86 5.51
C CYS A 148 7.87 -22.89 6.57
N GLY A 149 7.13 -21.86 6.97
CA GLY A 149 7.54 -20.91 7.99
C GLY A 149 8.61 -19.90 7.57
N ASN A 150 9.14 -19.97 6.36
CA ASN A 150 10.14 -19.02 5.85
C ASN A 150 9.55 -17.63 5.55
N PRO A 151 10.36 -16.55 5.48
CA PRO A 151 9.88 -15.25 5.05
C PRO A 151 9.23 -15.32 3.66
N ALA A 152 8.01 -14.80 3.56
CA ALA A 152 7.16 -14.86 2.36
C ALA A 152 7.06 -13.50 1.68
N SER A 153 7.31 -13.48 0.37
CA SER A 153 7.24 -12.28 -0.47
C SER A 153 6.22 -12.41 -1.61
N TYR A 154 5.50 -13.52 -1.67
CA TYR A 154 4.51 -13.79 -2.73
C TYR A 154 3.12 -13.98 -2.12
N THR A 155 2.13 -13.49 -2.85
CA THR A 155 0.71 -13.75 -2.60
C THR A 155 0.27 -14.91 -3.50
N GLN A 156 -0.01 -16.07 -2.92
CA GLN A 156 -0.53 -17.22 -3.65
C GLN A 156 -2.04 -17.19 -3.64
N ARG A 157 -2.69 -17.22 -4.80
CA ARG A 157 -4.13 -17.46 -4.89
C ARG A 157 -4.41 -18.95 -4.73
N THR A 158 -5.40 -19.28 -3.92
CA THR A 158 -5.84 -20.68 -3.63
C THR A 158 -7.13 -21.04 -4.33
N SER A 159 -7.88 -20.03 -4.83
CA SER A 159 -9.12 -20.24 -5.59
C SER A 159 -8.86 -20.33 -7.09
N SER A 160 -9.81 -20.93 -7.84
CA SER A 160 -9.80 -21.08 -9.30
C SER A 160 -10.36 -19.86 -10.04
N ASP A 161 -10.63 -18.74 -9.35
CA ASP A 161 -11.18 -17.52 -9.97
C ASP A 161 -10.18 -16.92 -10.96
N SER A 162 -10.67 -16.49 -12.14
CA SER A 162 -9.84 -16.06 -13.27
C SER A 162 -9.53 -14.57 -13.35
N GLY A 163 -10.09 -13.69 -12.50
CA GLY A 163 -9.83 -12.25 -12.51
C GLY A 163 -8.48 -11.87 -11.91
N GLN A 164 -7.82 -10.79 -12.38
CA GLN A 164 -6.60 -10.27 -11.75
C GLN A 164 -6.88 -9.82 -10.32
N VAL A 165 -8.02 -9.20 -10.10
CA VAL A 165 -8.50 -8.74 -8.80
C VAL A 165 -9.71 -9.57 -8.41
N VAL A 166 -9.61 -10.36 -7.36
CA VAL A 166 -10.75 -10.99 -6.69
C VAL A 166 -10.90 -10.27 -5.36
N ILE A 167 -11.88 -9.38 -5.31
CA ILE A 167 -12.20 -8.60 -4.11
C ILE A 167 -12.88 -9.54 -3.11
N GLY A 168 -12.41 -9.52 -1.89
CA GLY A 168 -13.06 -10.20 -0.80
C GLY A 168 -12.27 -11.27 -0.15
N GLU A 169 -12.41 -12.11 0.48
CA GLU A 169 -12.07 -13.22 1.34
C GLU A 169 -10.57 -13.49 1.46
N LEU A 170 -10.08 -13.26 2.65
CA LEU A 170 -8.74 -13.64 3.10
C LEU A 170 -8.47 -15.13 2.85
N ASP A 171 -9.51 -15.94 2.79
CA ASP A 171 -9.48 -17.39 2.57
C ASP A 171 -9.02 -17.78 1.15
N LYS A 172 -9.04 -16.83 0.20
CA LYS A 172 -8.64 -17.10 -1.20
C LYS A 172 -7.16 -16.88 -1.47
N TYR A 173 -6.41 -16.42 -0.49
CA TYR A 173 -5.00 -16.08 -0.65
C TYR A 173 -4.16 -16.58 0.52
N GLU A 174 -2.92 -16.93 0.22
CA GLU A 174 -1.93 -17.35 1.21
C GLU A 174 -0.58 -16.65 0.95
N ALA A 175 0.18 -16.40 2.02
CA ALA A 175 1.55 -15.93 1.90
C ALA A 175 2.49 -17.11 1.62
N ARG A 176 3.34 -16.98 0.60
CA ARG A 176 4.32 -18.01 0.21
C ARG A 176 5.73 -17.41 0.04
N CYS A 177 6.74 -18.19 0.43
CA CYS A 177 8.12 -17.90 0.08
C CYS A 177 8.39 -18.29 -1.38
N ARG A 178 9.54 -17.86 -1.91
CA ARG A 178 9.95 -18.14 -3.30
C ARG A 178 9.91 -19.64 -3.66
N ASN A 179 10.29 -20.52 -2.75
CA ASN A 179 10.31 -21.97 -2.99
C ASN A 179 8.92 -22.61 -2.96
N CYS A 180 7.97 -22.04 -2.22
CA CYS A 180 6.62 -22.59 -2.07
C CYS A 180 5.59 -21.90 -2.98
N PHE A 181 5.96 -20.80 -3.61
CA PHE A 181 5.10 -20.09 -4.56
C PHE A 181 4.98 -20.89 -5.86
N GLN A 182 3.78 -21.00 -6.37
CA GLN A 182 3.44 -21.63 -7.63
C GLN A 182 2.70 -20.60 -8.48
N ALA A 183 3.40 -20.01 -9.45
CA ALA A 183 2.75 -19.14 -10.42
C ALA A 183 1.66 -19.94 -11.17
N PRO A 184 0.47 -19.34 -11.41
CA PRO A 184 -0.52 -19.97 -12.28
C PRO A 184 0.11 -20.29 -13.63
N ARG A 185 -0.23 -21.44 -14.20
CA ARG A 185 0.18 -21.78 -15.57
C ARG A 185 -0.60 -20.86 -16.51
N GLU A 186 0.09 -20.21 -17.42
CA GLU A 186 -0.54 -19.59 -18.58
C GLU A 186 -0.99 -20.75 -19.48
N ASP A 187 -2.31 -20.92 -19.69
CA ASP A 187 -2.89 -21.83 -20.67
C ASP A 187 -2.78 -21.21 -22.08
#